data_5761989d95e306f22aa7e7e04df90ac1
#
_entry.id   5761989d95e306f22aa7e7e04df90ac1
#
_cell.length_a   1.000
_cell.length_b   1.000
_cell.length_c   1.000
_cell.angle_alpha   90.00
_cell.angle_beta   90.00
_cell.angle_gamma   90.00
#
_symmetry.space_group_name_H-M   'P 1'
#
loop_
_entity.id
_entity.type
_entity.pdbx_description
1 polymer ?
#
loop_
_entity_poly.entity_id
_entity_poly.type
_entity_poly.pdbx_seq_one_letter_code
_entity_poly.pdbx_strand_id
1 'polypeptide(L)'
;MSTICAISTAPGVGGIAVIRVSGPDTFKICDRIFRPKKAGKSLSTQKAYTLTYGSIVGNNDETIDEVIAAVFCAPHSFTGEDTVEITCHGSTYIQQQILQSLISSGCRIAQPGEYTQRAFMNLSLIHISEPTRLLSI
;
A
#
# COMPACT_ATOMS: atom_id res chain seq x y z
N MET A 1 9.10 -2.30 13.47
CA MET A 1 7.80 -2.81 13.01
C MET A 1 7.88 -3.19 11.54
N SER A 2 7.26 -4.28 11.15
CA SER A 2 7.35 -4.76 9.76
C SER A 2 6.41 -3.99 8.84
N THR A 3 6.75 -3.98 7.55
CA THR A 3 5.87 -3.47 6.50
C THR A 3 4.95 -4.60 6.07
N ILE A 4 3.65 -4.32 6.05
CA ILE A 4 2.61 -5.33 5.79
C ILE A 4 1.85 -5.02 4.51
N CYS A 5 1.29 -6.06 3.91
CA CYS A 5 0.45 -5.93 2.73
C CYS A 5 -0.76 -6.86 2.82
N ALA A 6 -1.83 -6.45 2.19
CA ALA A 6 -3.03 -7.28 2.06
C ALA A 6 -3.96 -6.71 1.00
N ILE A 7 -4.87 -7.55 0.53
CA ILE A 7 -5.97 -7.11 -0.32
C ILE A 7 -6.97 -6.38 0.58
N SER A 8 -7.29 -5.14 0.25
CA SER A 8 -8.20 -4.31 1.07
C SER A 8 -9.62 -4.25 0.51
N THR A 9 -9.85 -4.73 -0.70
CA THR A 9 -11.21 -4.84 -1.25
C THR A 9 -11.87 -6.13 -0.81
N ALA A 10 -13.21 -6.16 -0.87
CA ALA A 10 -13.96 -7.36 -0.51
C ALA A 10 -13.53 -8.55 -1.36
N PRO A 11 -13.50 -9.78 -0.80
CA PRO A 11 -13.18 -10.97 -1.57
C PRO A 11 -14.24 -11.22 -2.62
N GLY A 12 -13.82 -11.88 -3.72
CA GLY A 12 -14.70 -12.21 -4.83
C GLY A 12 -14.19 -11.64 -6.14
N VAL A 13 -14.93 -11.91 -7.19
CA VAL A 13 -14.57 -11.46 -8.53
C VAL A 13 -15.21 -10.09 -8.77
N GLY A 14 -14.38 -9.06 -8.80
CA GLY A 14 -14.80 -7.71 -9.15
C GLY A 14 -13.98 -7.18 -10.30
N GLY A 15 -14.35 -6.02 -10.82
CA GLY A 15 -13.61 -5.37 -11.90
C GLY A 15 -12.23 -4.90 -11.47
N ILE A 16 -12.12 -4.44 -10.22
CA ILE A 16 -10.86 -3.95 -9.66
C ILE A 16 -10.66 -4.47 -8.24
N ALA A 17 -9.41 -4.47 -7.82
CA ALA A 17 -9.03 -4.78 -6.44
C ALA A 17 -8.00 -3.76 -5.98
N VAL A 18 -7.94 -3.53 -4.68
CA VAL A 18 -6.94 -2.65 -4.07
C VAL A 18 -6.08 -3.46 -3.12
N ILE A 19 -4.77 -3.33 -3.28
CA ILE A 19 -3.80 -3.94 -2.37
C ILE A 19 -3.14 -2.80 -1.60
N ARG A 20 -3.19 -2.89 -0.29
CA ARG A 20 -2.62 -1.86 0.59
C ARG A 20 -1.31 -2.34 1.17
N VAL A 21 -0.30 -1.46 1.14
CA VAL A 21 1.02 -1.70 1.74
C VAL A 21 1.24 -0.60 2.77
N SER A 22 1.60 -0.97 3.99
CA SER A 22 1.75 -0.02 5.08
C SER A 22 2.92 -0.41 5.98
N GLY A 23 3.74 0.56 6.34
CA GLY A 23 4.85 0.36 7.25
C GLY A 23 6.05 1.25 6.93
N PRO A 24 7.16 1.05 7.65
CA PRO A 24 8.33 1.92 7.53
C PRO A 24 9.04 1.80 6.17
N ASP A 25 8.96 0.66 5.50
CA ASP A 25 9.66 0.43 4.24
C ASP A 25 8.73 0.39 3.02
N THR A 26 7.53 0.95 3.15
CA THR A 26 6.49 0.88 2.11
C THR A 26 7.01 1.37 0.75
N PHE A 27 7.57 2.58 0.70
CA PHE A 27 8.00 3.15 -0.57
C PHE A 27 9.20 2.41 -1.15
N LYS A 28 10.14 2.03 -0.30
CA LYS A 28 11.31 1.27 -0.71
C LYS A 28 10.93 -0.08 -1.31
N ILE A 29 10.01 -0.79 -0.68
CA ILE A 29 9.56 -2.09 -1.16
C ILE A 29 8.77 -1.95 -2.45
N CYS A 30 7.83 -1.00 -2.49
CA CYS A 30 6.99 -0.81 -3.67
C CYS A 30 7.80 -0.33 -4.88
N ASP A 31 8.82 0.49 -4.67
CA ASP A 31 9.68 0.92 -5.78
C ASP A 31 10.43 -0.24 -6.45
N ARG A 32 10.63 -1.35 -5.73
CA ARG A 32 11.29 -2.53 -6.30
C ARG A 32 10.45 -3.22 -7.37
N ILE A 33 9.13 -3.09 -7.29
CA ILE A 33 8.22 -3.82 -8.17
C ILE A 33 7.35 -2.92 -9.03
N PHE A 34 7.38 -1.61 -8.82
CA PHE A 34 6.56 -0.67 -9.57
C PHE A 34 7.40 0.04 -10.62
N ARG A 35 6.89 0.05 -11.84
CA ARG A 35 7.54 0.72 -12.98
C ARG A 35 6.61 1.80 -13.49
N PRO A 36 6.83 3.09 -13.13
CA PRO A 36 6.00 4.19 -13.60
C PRO A 36 6.05 4.30 -15.12
N LYS A 37 4.92 4.65 -15.73
CA LYS A 37 4.89 4.91 -17.17
C LYS A 37 5.77 6.10 -17.54
N LYS A 38 5.86 7.09 -16.66
CA LYS A 38 6.69 8.27 -16.87
C LYS A 38 8.08 8.04 -16.30
N ALA A 39 9.10 8.09 -17.16
CA ALA A 39 10.47 7.85 -16.74
C ALA A 39 10.93 8.86 -15.68
N GLY A 40 11.83 8.41 -14.81
CA GLY A 40 12.43 9.27 -13.79
C GLY A 40 11.59 9.49 -12.54
N LYS A 41 10.44 8.83 -12.43
CA LYS A 41 9.59 8.92 -11.25
C LYS A 41 9.73 7.67 -10.38
N SER A 42 9.53 7.83 -9.06
CA SER A 42 9.46 6.73 -8.12
C SER A 42 8.39 7.04 -7.09
N LEU A 43 7.92 6.02 -6.38
CA LEU A 43 6.95 6.22 -5.30
C LEU A 43 7.60 6.96 -4.13
N SER A 44 8.89 6.74 -3.90
CA SER A 44 9.63 7.43 -2.82
C SER A 44 9.69 8.95 -3.04
N THR A 45 9.66 9.39 -4.28
CA THR A 45 9.75 10.83 -4.62
C THR A 45 8.39 11.41 -5.01
N GLN A 46 7.35 10.58 -5.12
CA GLN A 46 6.02 11.02 -5.49
C GLN A 46 5.43 11.88 -4.39
N LYS A 47 4.74 12.94 -4.81
CA LYS A 47 4.05 13.83 -3.87
C LYS A 47 2.92 13.07 -3.18
N ALA A 48 2.75 13.30 -1.87
CA ALA A 48 1.68 12.69 -1.09
C ALA A 48 0.30 13.02 -1.68
N TYR A 49 -0.61 12.07 -1.57
CA TYR A 49 -2.00 12.15 -2.05
C TYR A 49 -2.10 12.31 -3.56
N THR A 50 -1.14 11.75 -4.29
CA THR A 50 -1.19 11.73 -5.75
C THR A 50 -1.22 10.29 -6.26
N LEU A 51 -1.67 10.14 -7.51
CA LEU A 51 -1.76 8.86 -8.19
C LEU A 51 -0.70 8.79 -9.27
N THR A 52 -0.13 7.61 -9.47
CA THR A 52 0.81 7.37 -10.57
C THR A 52 0.41 6.10 -11.29
N TYR A 53 0.32 6.17 -12.60
CA TYR A 53 0.04 5.03 -13.45
C TYR A 53 1.35 4.31 -13.79
N GLY A 54 1.33 2.99 -13.75
CA GLY A 54 2.50 2.19 -14.06
C GLY A 54 2.21 0.71 -14.07
N SER A 55 3.26 -0.08 -14.00
CA SER A 55 3.17 -1.54 -14.04
C SER A 55 3.77 -2.15 -12.79
N ILE A 56 3.18 -3.23 -12.32
CA ILE A 56 3.80 -4.10 -11.30
C ILE A 56 4.50 -5.23 -12.04
N VAL A 57 5.73 -5.50 -11.65
CA VAL A 57 6.54 -6.55 -12.24
C VAL A 57 6.84 -7.66 -11.25
N GLY A 58 7.05 -8.85 -11.77
CA GLY A 58 7.43 -10.02 -10.97
C GLY A 58 8.94 -10.18 -10.87
N ASN A 59 9.36 -11.33 -10.34
CA ASN A 59 10.76 -11.61 -10.05
C ASN A 59 11.66 -11.64 -11.28
N ASN A 60 11.10 -11.94 -12.45
CA ASN A 60 11.84 -11.95 -13.71
C ASN A 60 11.58 -10.70 -14.54
N ASP A 61 11.14 -9.63 -13.88
CA ASP A 61 10.82 -8.34 -14.50
C ASP A 61 9.67 -8.41 -15.51
N GLU A 62 8.90 -9.50 -15.48
CA GLU A 62 7.69 -9.62 -16.30
C GLU A 62 6.57 -8.74 -15.74
N THR A 63 5.79 -8.12 -16.62
CA THR A 63 4.65 -7.31 -16.22
C THR A 63 3.53 -8.21 -15.70
N ILE A 64 3.13 -7.99 -14.45
CA ILE A 64 1.98 -8.70 -13.86
C ILE A 64 0.69 -8.00 -14.25
N ASP A 65 0.65 -6.67 -14.07
CA ASP A 65 -0.54 -5.89 -14.38
C ASP A 65 -0.17 -4.42 -14.50
N GLU A 66 -0.99 -3.66 -15.21
CA GLU A 66 -0.92 -2.21 -15.21
C GLU A 66 -1.84 -1.71 -14.10
N VAL A 67 -1.32 -0.79 -13.28
CA VAL A 67 -1.96 -0.40 -12.03
C VAL A 67 -1.89 1.10 -11.82
N ILE A 68 -2.66 1.57 -10.85
CA ILE A 68 -2.56 2.93 -10.33
C ILE A 68 -2.08 2.82 -8.90
N ALA A 69 -1.02 3.54 -8.56
CA ALA A 69 -0.47 3.57 -7.21
C ALA A 69 -0.76 4.92 -6.56
N ALA A 70 -1.40 4.89 -5.40
CA ALA A 70 -1.68 6.06 -4.59
C ALA A 70 -0.73 6.09 -3.40
N VAL A 71 -0.18 7.25 -3.09
CA VAL A 71 0.83 7.43 -2.04
C VAL A 71 0.24 8.25 -0.90
N PHE A 72 0.41 7.74 0.32
CA PHE A 72 0.01 8.43 1.54
C PHE A 72 1.22 8.45 2.49
N CYS A 73 1.59 9.63 2.97
CA CYS A 73 2.76 9.78 3.84
C CYS A 73 2.35 9.89 5.30
N ALA A 74 3.09 9.22 6.17
CA ALA A 74 2.87 9.32 7.61
C ALA A 74 2.93 10.79 8.06
N PRO A 75 2.14 11.20 9.02
CA PRO A 75 1.11 10.43 9.74
C PRO A 75 -0.28 10.49 9.08
N HIS A 76 -0.38 11.05 7.88
CA HIS A 76 -1.65 11.34 7.21
C HIS A 76 -2.06 10.19 6.29
N SER A 77 -2.35 9.05 6.90
CA SER A 77 -2.84 7.85 6.21
C SER A 77 -3.80 7.11 7.13
N PHE A 78 -4.46 6.07 6.60
CA PHE A 78 -5.37 5.27 7.43
C PHE A 78 -4.66 4.68 8.65
N THR A 79 -3.48 4.10 8.46
CA THR A 79 -2.73 3.46 9.55
C THR A 79 -1.85 4.44 10.34
N GLY A 80 -1.67 5.65 9.84
CA GLY A 80 -0.69 6.60 10.39
C GLY A 80 0.74 6.34 9.92
N GLU A 81 0.93 5.34 9.07
CA GLU A 81 2.24 4.98 8.51
C GLU A 81 2.31 5.36 7.03
N ASP A 82 3.52 5.35 6.46
CA ASP A 82 3.68 5.46 5.00
C ASP A 82 2.90 4.33 4.34
N THR A 83 2.05 4.67 3.38
CA THR A 83 1.12 3.73 2.77
C THR A 83 1.09 3.92 1.27
N VAL A 84 1.01 2.81 0.55
CA VAL A 84 0.73 2.78 -0.89
C VAL A 84 -0.50 1.90 -1.11
N GLU A 85 -1.43 2.41 -1.91
CA GLU A 85 -2.58 1.60 -2.34
C GLU A 85 -2.45 1.35 -3.84
N ILE A 86 -2.38 0.09 -4.21
CA ILE A 86 -2.22 -0.36 -5.59
C ILE A 86 -3.57 -0.82 -6.09
N THR A 87 -4.12 -0.10 -7.07
CA THR A 87 -5.38 -0.48 -7.70
C THR A 87 -5.05 -1.29 -8.96
N CYS A 88 -5.48 -2.54 -8.96
CA CYS A 88 -5.20 -3.49 -10.04
C CYS A 88 -6.49 -4.13 -10.54
N HIS A 89 -6.38 -4.94 -11.60
CA HIS A 89 -7.53 -5.73 -12.06
C HIS A 89 -7.93 -6.76 -11.02
N GLY A 90 -9.22 -7.04 -10.94
CA GLY A 90 -9.80 -7.85 -9.88
C GLY A 90 -9.64 -9.36 -10.03
N SER A 91 -8.80 -9.83 -10.93
CA SER A 91 -8.50 -11.25 -11.10
C SER A 91 -7.79 -11.79 -9.86
N THR A 92 -8.23 -12.94 -9.37
CA THR A 92 -7.57 -13.61 -8.24
C THR A 92 -6.11 -13.91 -8.55
N TYR A 93 -5.83 -14.33 -9.77
CA TYR A 93 -4.47 -14.61 -10.21
C TYR A 93 -3.57 -13.36 -10.10
N ILE A 94 -4.04 -12.24 -10.63
CA ILE A 94 -3.28 -10.98 -10.59
C ILE A 94 -3.04 -10.55 -9.16
N GLN A 95 -4.06 -10.58 -8.31
CA GLN A 95 -3.94 -10.21 -6.90
C GLN A 95 -2.88 -11.05 -6.19
N GLN A 96 -2.90 -12.37 -6.41
CA GLN A 96 -1.93 -13.28 -5.80
C GLN A 96 -0.51 -13.01 -6.31
N GLN A 97 -0.36 -12.74 -7.60
CA GLN A 97 0.94 -12.45 -8.16
C GLN A 97 1.54 -11.14 -7.60
N ILE A 98 0.72 -10.12 -7.42
CA ILE A 98 1.18 -8.86 -6.82
C ILE A 98 1.58 -9.09 -5.36
N LEU A 99 0.78 -9.82 -4.58
CA LEU A 99 1.13 -10.14 -3.20
C LEU A 99 2.44 -10.91 -3.11
N GLN A 100 2.64 -11.89 -3.98
CA GLN A 100 3.89 -12.65 -4.04
C GLN A 100 5.09 -11.74 -4.31
N SER A 101 4.93 -10.81 -5.24
CA SER A 101 5.99 -9.87 -5.59
C SER A 101 6.32 -8.95 -4.41
N LEU A 102 5.30 -8.49 -3.67
CA LEU A 102 5.49 -7.69 -2.46
C LEU A 102 6.21 -8.48 -1.36
N ILE A 103 5.80 -9.72 -1.13
CA ILE A 103 6.41 -10.58 -0.12
C ILE A 103 7.89 -10.83 -0.47
N SER A 104 8.17 -11.12 -1.72
CA SER A 104 9.55 -11.34 -2.20
C SER A 104 10.42 -10.09 -2.02
N SER A 105 9.79 -8.92 -1.99
CA SER A 105 10.50 -7.64 -1.86
C SER A 105 10.60 -7.14 -0.43
N GLY A 106 10.04 -7.87 0.53
CA GLY A 106 10.23 -7.56 1.94
C GLY A 106 8.96 -7.31 2.76
N CYS A 107 7.78 -7.40 2.15
CA CYS A 107 6.53 -7.29 2.89
C CYS A 107 6.19 -8.59 3.61
N ARG A 108 5.36 -8.45 4.64
CA ARG A 108 4.70 -9.57 5.32
C ARG A 108 3.20 -9.43 5.11
N ILE A 109 2.50 -10.54 4.97
CA ILE A 109 1.03 -10.51 4.91
C ILE A 109 0.49 -9.99 6.24
N ALA A 110 -0.45 -9.07 6.18
CA ALA A 110 -1.08 -8.50 7.37
C ALA A 110 -1.89 -9.58 8.10
N GLN A 111 -1.87 -9.50 9.43
CA GLN A 111 -2.75 -10.30 10.27
C GLN A 111 -4.17 -9.74 10.19
N PRO A 112 -5.21 -10.56 10.42
CA PRO A 112 -6.57 -10.04 10.47
C PRO A 112 -6.68 -8.86 11.45
N GLY A 113 -7.22 -7.75 10.97
CA GLY A 113 -7.38 -6.54 11.77
C GLY A 113 -6.11 -5.73 12.02
N GLU A 114 -4.99 -6.11 11.43
CA GLU A 114 -3.71 -5.46 11.73
C GLU A 114 -3.68 -3.99 11.27
N TYR A 115 -4.27 -3.66 10.13
CA TYR A 115 -4.34 -2.26 9.69
C TYR A 115 -5.11 -1.40 10.70
N THR A 116 -6.25 -1.91 11.15
CA THR A 116 -7.07 -1.22 12.15
C THR A 116 -6.32 -1.09 13.48
N GLN A 117 -5.60 -2.13 13.87
CA GLN A 117 -4.79 -2.10 15.09
C GLN A 117 -3.71 -1.03 15.00
N ARG A 118 -3.01 -0.94 13.88
CA ARG A 118 -1.98 0.09 13.68
C ARG A 118 -2.57 1.49 13.65
N ALA A 119 -3.71 1.66 13.00
CA ALA A 119 -4.43 2.92 12.99
C ALA A 119 -4.79 3.35 14.42
N PHE A 120 -5.32 2.44 15.20
CA PHE A 120 -5.68 2.70 16.58
C PHE A 120 -4.46 3.10 17.43
N MET A 121 -3.36 2.38 17.29
CA MET A 121 -2.13 2.68 18.03
C MET A 121 -1.62 4.08 17.70
N ASN A 122 -1.62 4.45 16.44
CA ASN A 122 -1.16 5.77 16.01
C ASN A 122 -2.13 6.88 16.37
N LEU A 123 -3.42 6.60 16.36
CA LEU A 123 -4.44 7.53 16.85
C LEU A 123 -4.29 7.79 18.35
N SER A 124 -3.94 6.76 19.13
CA SER A 124 -3.69 6.93 20.56
C SER A 124 -2.55 7.89 20.82
N LEU A 125 -1.49 7.84 20.00
CA LEU A 125 -0.38 8.77 20.12
C LEU A 125 -0.82 10.20 19.78
N ILE A 126 -1.62 10.35 18.73
CA ILE A 126 -2.18 11.65 18.37
C ILE A 126 -3.12 12.15 19.48
N HIS A 127 -3.90 11.26 20.05
CA HIS A 127 -4.83 11.59 21.15
C HIS A 127 -4.09 12.15 22.37
N ILE A 128 -2.93 11.62 22.68
CA ILE A 128 -2.11 12.13 23.79
C ILE A 128 -1.67 13.57 23.51
N SER A 129 -1.34 13.87 22.24
CA SER A 129 -0.87 15.20 21.82
C SER A 129 -2.01 16.17 21.55
N GLU A 130 -3.11 15.69 20.98
CA GLU A 130 -4.26 16.51 20.56
C GLU A 130 -5.57 15.78 20.83
N PRO A 131 -5.97 15.67 22.10
CA PRO A 131 -7.10 14.82 22.46
C PRO A 131 -8.44 15.22 21.82
N THR A 132 -8.64 16.48 21.48
CA THR A 132 -9.90 16.92 20.88
C THR A 132 -10.08 16.45 19.45
N ARG A 133 -9.02 16.12 18.75
CA ARG A 133 -9.08 15.66 17.37
C ARG A 133 -9.70 14.28 17.22
N LEU A 134 -9.53 13.46 18.23
CA LEU A 134 -10.03 12.10 18.21
C LEU A 134 -11.55 12.06 18.02
N LEU A 135 -12.25 13.04 18.55
CA LEU A 135 -13.70 13.08 18.51
C LEU A 135 -14.27 13.42 17.14
N SER A 136 -13.46 13.92 16.23
CA SER A 136 -13.92 14.29 14.89
C SER A 136 -13.77 13.16 13.88
N ILE A 137 -13.23 12.04 14.28
CA ILE A 137 -13.07 10.88 13.42
C ILE A 137 -14.27 9.95 13.56
#